data_3a15665cebc40ef56da2cadca3a85ef1
#
_entry.id   3a15665cebc40ef56da2cadca3a85ef1
#
_cell.length_a   1.000
_cell.length_b   1.000
_cell.length_c   1.000
_cell.angle_alpha   90.00
_cell.angle_beta   90.00
_cell.angle_gamma   90.00
#
_symmetry.space_group_name_H-M   'P 1'
#
loop_
_entity.id
_entity.type
_entity.pdbx_description
1 polymer ?
#
loop_
_entity_poly.entity_id
_entity_poly.type
_entity_poly.pdbx_seq_one_letter_code
_entity_poly.pdbx_strand_id
1 'polypeptide(L)'
;MERIDAIVTSLHETRTGIRISGDPRVARTRHAILDAVETLASGDEPITVAAIVRTAGIGRSSFYTHFSGIDELAVTVLSGVLEAIGAEDIELRRYRVVSGAEAARMAQVRLVGHLVQHRALYASMLALPFSSAVFTRAVDGYAAQVRATIALLPEVPHGLSADAVAIYTASGSLGLLAHWIRSDDPVPADVLVDQLMSLVPAWLAAP
;
A
#
# COMPACT_ATOMS: atom_id res chain seq x y z
N MET A 1 20.61 -13.26 7.61
CA MET A 1 19.19 -13.56 7.75
C MET A 1 18.65 -13.04 9.07
N GLU A 2 19.20 -13.44 10.21
CA GLU A 2 18.79 -12.97 11.56
C GLU A 2 18.80 -11.45 11.79
N ARG A 3 19.71 -10.71 11.15
CA ARG A 3 19.81 -9.26 11.29
C ARG A 3 18.72 -8.50 10.51
N ILE A 4 18.27 -9.07 9.40
CA ILE A 4 17.17 -8.53 8.58
C ILE A 4 15.84 -8.75 9.30
N ASP A 5 15.65 -9.94 9.89
CA ASP A 5 14.45 -10.26 10.68
C ASP A 5 14.33 -9.38 11.93
N ALA A 6 15.45 -9.04 12.58
CA ALA A 6 15.47 -8.14 13.75
C ALA A 6 15.09 -6.70 13.38
N ILE A 7 15.53 -6.19 12.22
CA ILE A 7 15.16 -4.86 11.70
C ILE A 7 13.67 -4.85 11.32
N VAL A 8 13.19 -5.90 10.67
CA VAL A 8 11.78 -6.07 10.28
C VAL A 8 10.88 -6.13 11.52
N THR A 9 11.30 -6.82 12.58
CA THR A 9 10.54 -6.91 13.84
C THR A 9 10.52 -5.57 14.58
N SER A 10 11.64 -4.84 14.61
CA SER A 10 11.72 -3.50 15.22
C SER A 10 10.85 -2.47 14.51
N LEU A 11 10.72 -2.56 13.16
CA LEU A 11 9.85 -1.70 12.37
C LEU A 11 8.35 -2.02 12.57
N HIS A 12 8.01 -3.24 12.96
CA HIS A 12 6.65 -3.62 13.34
C HIS A 12 6.20 -2.94 14.65
N GLU A 13 7.11 -2.73 15.59
CA GLU A 13 6.82 -2.07 16.87
C GLU A 13 6.70 -0.55 16.75
N THR A 14 7.30 0.07 15.73
CA THR A 14 7.24 1.54 15.51
C THR A 14 5.99 1.99 14.74
N ARG A 15 5.09 1.09 14.35
CA ARG A 15 3.90 1.31 13.50
C ARG A 15 2.75 2.11 14.12
N THR A 16 2.89 2.70 15.29
CA THR A 16 1.81 3.45 15.97
C THR A 16 1.93 4.96 15.83
N GLY A 17 2.64 5.47 14.83
CA GLY A 17 2.93 6.89 14.65
C GLY A 17 1.94 7.69 13.80
N ILE A 18 0.74 7.20 13.49
CA ILE A 18 -0.31 8.05 12.91
C ILE A 18 -0.80 8.98 14.00
N ARG A 19 -0.60 10.31 13.84
CA ARG A 19 -1.17 11.34 14.72
C ARG A 19 -2.69 11.19 14.72
N ILE A 20 -3.20 10.46 15.71
CA ILE A 20 -4.62 10.30 15.97
C ILE A 20 -5.06 11.52 16.76
N SER A 21 -6.17 12.16 16.36
CA SER A 21 -6.84 13.17 17.14
C SER A 21 -7.04 12.65 18.58
N GLY A 22 -6.78 13.48 19.58
CA GLY A 22 -6.51 13.09 20.97
C GLY A 22 -7.64 12.42 21.76
N ASP A 23 -8.64 11.78 21.15
CA ASP A 23 -9.62 10.96 21.85
C ASP A 23 -9.28 9.45 21.72
N PRO A 24 -8.93 8.79 22.83
CA PRO A 24 -8.61 7.37 22.84
C PRO A 24 -9.75 6.45 22.36
N ARG A 25 -10.99 6.93 22.35
CA ARG A 25 -12.15 6.17 21.85
C ARG A 25 -12.15 6.12 20.33
N VAL A 26 -11.86 7.26 19.69
CA VAL A 26 -11.74 7.36 18.21
C VAL A 26 -10.66 6.44 17.72
N ALA A 27 -9.50 6.44 18.37
CA ALA A 27 -8.39 5.57 18.04
C ALA A 27 -8.78 4.08 18.16
N ARG A 28 -9.42 3.68 19.26
CA ARG A 28 -9.85 2.28 19.47
C ARG A 28 -10.85 1.82 18.41
N THR A 29 -11.84 2.65 18.07
CA THR A 29 -12.82 2.30 17.03
C THR A 29 -12.15 2.13 15.67
N ARG A 30 -11.20 3.01 15.32
CA ARG A 30 -10.45 2.90 14.08
C ARG A 30 -9.62 1.61 14.02
N HIS A 31 -8.93 1.25 15.11
CA HIS A 31 -8.20 -0.03 15.21
C HIS A 31 -9.14 -1.23 15.07
N ALA A 32 -10.27 -1.24 15.77
CA ALA A 32 -11.24 -2.32 15.66
C ALA A 32 -11.76 -2.52 14.21
N ILE A 33 -11.93 -1.43 13.45
CA ILE A 33 -12.29 -1.51 12.03
C ILE A 33 -11.16 -2.14 11.21
N LEU A 34 -9.91 -1.74 11.43
CA LEU A 34 -8.76 -2.29 10.70
C LEU A 34 -8.52 -3.76 11.07
N ASP A 35 -8.62 -4.13 12.33
CA ASP A 35 -8.53 -5.52 12.80
C ASP A 35 -9.64 -6.40 12.20
N ALA A 36 -10.84 -5.85 12.04
CA ALA A 36 -11.94 -6.54 11.39
C ALA A 36 -11.66 -6.78 9.90
N VAL A 37 -11.02 -5.83 9.21
CA VAL A 37 -10.58 -6.02 7.82
C VAL A 37 -9.55 -7.14 7.72
N GLU A 38 -8.56 -7.17 8.59
CA GLU A 38 -7.55 -8.24 8.64
C GLU A 38 -8.21 -9.62 8.87
N THR A 39 -9.18 -9.67 9.77
CA THR A 39 -9.92 -10.92 10.05
C THR A 39 -10.72 -11.38 8.83
N LEU A 40 -11.40 -10.46 8.13
CA LEU A 40 -12.21 -10.75 6.95
C LEU A 40 -11.37 -10.99 5.69
N ALA A 41 -10.15 -10.46 5.62
CA ALA A 41 -9.25 -10.62 4.46
C ALA A 41 -8.86 -12.08 4.24
N SER A 42 -8.91 -12.92 5.28
CA SER A 42 -8.62 -14.37 5.18
C SER A 42 -9.73 -15.18 4.50
N GLY A 43 -10.87 -14.55 4.16
CA GLY A 43 -12.01 -15.17 3.49
C GLY A 43 -12.14 -14.74 2.03
N ASP A 44 -12.87 -15.54 1.25
CA ASP A 44 -13.13 -15.27 -0.18
C ASP A 44 -14.38 -14.42 -0.42
N GLU A 45 -15.15 -14.11 0.65
CA GLU A 45 -16.38 -13.34 0.50
C GLU A 45 -16.12 -11.83 0.35
N PRO A 46 -16.96 -11.12 -0.43
CA PRO A 46 -16.84 -9.67 -0.57
C PRO A 46 -16.92 -8.97 0.79
N ILE A 47 -15.97 -8.07 1.05
CA ILE A 47 -15.95 -7.28 2.27
C ILE A 47 -17.00 -6.16 2.15
N THR A 48 -17.96 -6.15 3.08
CA THR A 48 -19.02 -5.15 3.15
C THR A 48 -18.97 -4.37 4.46
N VAL A 49 -19.51 -3.14 4.47
CA VAL A 49 -19.63 -2.36 5.73
C VAL A 49 -20.38 -3.16 6.78
N ALA A 50 -21.41 -3.94 6.40
CA ALA A 50 -22.16 -4.78 7.33
C ALA A 50 -21.31 -5.89 7.95
N ALA A 51 -20.42 -6.53 7.17
CA ALA A 51 -19.49 -7.53 7.68
C ALA A 51 -18.46 -6.88 8.63
N ILE A 52 -17.87 -5.76 8.22
CA ILE A 52 -16.89 -5.02 9.02
C ILE A 52 -17.46 -4.62 10.39
N VAL A 53 -18.62 -3.96 10.44
CA VAL A 53 -19.18 -3.48 11.70
C VAL A 53 -19.59 -4.63 12.63
N ARG A 54 -20.05 -5.75 12.07
CA ARG A 54 -20.35 -6.97 12.84
C ARG A 54 -19.09 -7.57 13.45
N THR A 55 -18.03 -7.72 12.66
CA THR A 55 -16.74 -8.29 13.11
C THR A 55 -16.04 -7.36 14.10
N ALA A 56 -16.09 -6.05 13.88
CA ALA A 56 -15.51 -5.04 14.78
C ALA A 56 -16.33 -4.83 16.06
N GLY A 57 -17.55 -5.35 16.15
CA GLY A 57 -18.44 -5.14 17.31
C GLY A 57 -18.90 -3.69 17.49
N ILE A 58 -19.04 -2.93 16.38
CA ILE A 58 -19.43 -1.50 16.40
C ILE A 58 -20.72 -1.25 15.65
N GLY A 59 -21.33 -0.08 15.86
CA GLY A 59 -22.50 0.35 15.11
C GLY A 59 -22.13 0.94 13.72
N ARG A 60 -23.06 0.89 12.77
CA ARG A 60 -22.88 1.51 11.44
C ARG A 60 -22.53 2.99 11.51
N SER A 61 -23.19 3.75 12.40
CA SER A 61 -22.89 5.17 12.60
C SER A 61 -21.44 5.39 13.01
N SER A 62 -20.90 4.53 13.88
CA SER A 62 -19.48 4.59 14.29
C SER A 62 -18.53 4.36 13.11
N PHE A 63 -18.84 3.42 12.20
CA PHE A 63 -18.07 3.24 10.98
C PHE A 63 -18.03 4.52 10.13
N TYR A 64 -19.22 5.12 9.86
CA TYR A 64 -19.31 6.32 9.03
C TYR A 64 -18.75 7.60 9.68
N THR A 65 -18.46 7.58 10.97
CA THR A 65 -17.67 8.63 11.63
C THR A 65 -16.20 8.57 11.23
N HIS A 66 -15.69 7.40 10.83
CA HIS A 66 -14.28 7.18 10.50
C HIS A 66 -14.00 7.05 9.01
N PHE A 67 -14.94 6.49 8.24
CA PHE A 67 -14.79 6.21 6.81
C PHE A 67 -16.11 6.45 6.10
N SER A 68 -16.07 7.17 4.99
CA SER A 68 -17.26 7.42 4.16
C SER A 68 -17.77 6.16 3.45
N GLY A 69 -16.89 5.17 3.27
CA GLY A 69 -17.20 3.91 2.60
C GLY A 69 -16.01 2.95 2.60
N ILE A 70 -16.20 1.82 1.91
CA ILE A 70 -15.16 0.79 1.74
C ILE A 70 -14.00 1.35 0.91
N ASP A 71 -14.27 2.19 -0.05
CA ASP A 71 -13.28 2.83 -0.90
C ASP A 71 -12.30 3.69 -0.09
N GLU A 72 -12.79 4.51 0.84
CA GLU A 72 -11.92 5.29 1.73
C GLU A 72 -11.14 4.39 2.69
N LEU A 73 -11.78 3.34 3.22
CA LEU A 73 -11.12 2.37 4.07
C LEU A 73 -10.00 1.65 3.32
N ALA A 74 -10.27 1.14 2.11
CA ALA A 74 -9.29 0.42 1.29
C ALA A 74 -8.08 1.31 0.94
N VAL A 75 -8.32 2.57 0.56
CA VAL A 75 -7.22 3.52 0.31
C VAL A 75 -6.44 3.83 1.58
N THR A 76 -7.10 3.91 2.72
CA THR A 76 -6.40 4.12 4.00
C THR A 76 -5.50 2.94 4.36
N VAL A 77 -5.98 1.71 4.17
CA VAL A 77 -5.16 0.49 4.37
C VAL A 77 -3.98 0.47 3.40
N LEU A 78 -4.24 0.72 2.10
CA LEU A 78 -3.19 0.78 1.08
C LEU A 78 -2.14 1.85 1.39
N SER A 79 -2.56 3.06 1.78
CA SER A 79 -1.64 4.15 2.12
C SER A 79 -0.71 3.77 3.28
N GLY A 80 -1.24 3.15 4.33
CA GLY A 80 -0.43 2.68 5.45
C GLY A 80 0.62 1.64 5.04
N VAL A 81 0.26 0.74 4.13
CA VAL A 81 1.19 -0.25 3.57
C VAL A 81 2.25 0.41 2.71
N LEU A 82 1.86 1.32 1.82
CA LEU A 82 2.80 2.06 0.98
C LEU A 82 3.79 2.88 1.82
N GLU A 83 3.33 3.55 2.88
CA GLU A 83 4.19 4.28 3.81
C GLU A 83 5.21 3.34 4.50
N ALA A 84 4.76 2.18 4.97
CA ALA A 84 5.63 1.20 5.62
C ALA A 84 6.68 0.63 4.66
N ILE A 85 6.26 0.27 3.42
CA ILE A 85 7.15 -0.22 2.37
C ILE A 85 8.16 0.86 1.96
N GLY A 86 7.70 2.10 1.78
CA GLY A 86 8.56 3.22 1.40
C GLY A 86 9.59 3.55 2.48
N ALA A 87 9.20 3.54 3.75
CA ALA A 87 10.13 3.76 4.86
C ALA A 87 11.24 2.71 4.89
N GLU A 88 10.89 1.46 4.65
CA GLU A 88 11.87 0.38 4.59
C GLU A 88 12.77 0.46 3.36
N ASP A 89 12.22 0.74 2.16
CA ASP A 89 13.03 0.96 0.96
C ASP A 89 14.08 2.06 1.19
N ILE A 90 13.68 3.17 1.82
CA ILE A 90 14.57 4.27 2.20
C ILE A 90 15.69 3.79 3.14
N GLU A 91 15.37 3.03 4.17
CA GLU A 91 16.35 2.52 5.13
C GLU A 91 17.35 1.55 4.47
N LEU A 92 16.83 0.59 3.66
CA LEU A 92 17.67 -0.36 2.93
C LEU A 92 18.66 0.35 2.00
N ARG A 93 18.22 1.38 1.27
CA ARG A 93 19.05 2.19 0.38
C ARG A 93 20.03 3.08 1.16
N ARG A 94 19.57 3.76 2.19
CA ARG A 94 20.39 4.68 3.01
C ARG A 94 21.58 3.96 3.65
N TYR A 95 21.33 2.77 4.20
CA TYR A 95 22.36 1.97 4.86
C TYR A 95 23.06 0.99 3.90
N ARG A 96 22.73 1.01 2.62
CA ARG A 96 23.30 0.11 1.60
C ARG A 96 23.27 -1.36 2.01
N VAL A 97 22.16 -1.77 2.63
CA VAL A 97 21.95 -3.17 3.10
C VAL A 97 21.87 -4.12 1.92
N VAL A 98 21.21 -3.66 0.84
CA VAL A 98 21.04 -4.34 -0.45
C VAL A 98 21.20 -3.36 -1.60
N SER A 99 21.29 -3.86 -2.83
CA SER A 99 21.26 -2.99 -4.02
C SER A 99 19.92 -2.28 -4.18
N GLY A 100 19.90 -1.15 -4.89
CA GLY A 100 18.66 -0.43 -5.18
C GLY A 100 17.62 -1.27 -5.95
N ALA A 101 18.09 -2.15 -6.85
CA ALA A 101 17.23 -3.09 -7.56
C ALA A 101 16.59 -4.13 -6.63
N GLU A 102 17.37 -4.63 -5.67
CA GLU A 102 16.89 -5.55 -4.66
C GLU A 102 15.88 -4.89 -3.71
N ALA A 103 16.15 -3.67 -3.24
CA ALA A 103 15.23 -2.89 -2.43
C ALA A 103 13.91 -2.66 -3.17
N ALA A 104 13.97 -2.23 -4.43
CA ALA A 104 12.78 -2.06 -5.27
C ALA A 104 12.00 -3.38 -5.44
N ARG A 105 12.68 -4.50 -5.68
CA ARG A 105 12.03 -5.81 -5.79
C ARG A 105 11.36 -6.23 -4.49
N MET A 106 12.01 -6.04 -3.36
CA MET A 106 11.42 -6.33 -2.03
C MET A 106 10.16 -5.49 -1.80
N ALA A 107 10.17 -4.21 -2.18
CA ALA A 107 9.01 -3.33 -2.10
C ALA A 107 7.84 -3.86 -2.95
N GLN A 108 8.09 -4.29 -4.20
CA GLN A 108 7.06 -4.86 -5.07
C GLN A 108 6.52 -6.19 -4.54
N VAL A 109 7.39 -7.09 -4.07
CA VAL A 109 6.97 -8.37 -3.46
C VAL A 109 6.04 -8.14 -2.28
N ARG A 110 6.35 -7.17 -1.41
CA ARG A 110 5.50 -6.82 -0.26
C ARG A 110 4.18 -6.21 -0.67
N LEU A 111 4.19 -5.30 -1.63
CA LEU A 111 2.96 -4.67 -2.13
C LEU A 111 2.04 -5.71 -2.76
N VAL A 112 2.56 -6.54 -3.65
CA VAL A 112 1.76 -7.62 -4.30
C VAL A 112 1.29 -8.64 -3.25
N GLY A 113 2.14 -9.04 -2.30
CA GLY A 113 1.77 -9.94 -1.21
C GLY A 113 0.64 -9.39 -0.36
N HIS A 114 0.67 -8.10 -0.02
CA HIS A 114 -0.42 -7.43 0.68
C HIS A 114 -1.72 -7.45 -0.13
N LEU A 115 -1.65 -7.19 -1.44
CA LEU A 115 -2.83 -7.22 -2.31
C LEU A 115 -3.42 -8.63 -2.47
N VAL A 116 -2.57 -9.66 -2.49
CA VAL A 116 -3.03 -11.07 -2.45
C VAL A 116 -3.79 -11.34 -1.15
N GLN A 117 -3.20 -10.98 -0.01
CA GLN A 117 -3.78 -11.20 1.32
C GLN A 117 -5.12 -10.46 1.49
N HIS A 118 -5.26 -9.25 0.93
CA HIS A 118 -6.45 -8.40 1.08
C HIS A 118 -7.27 -8.30 -0.22
N ARG A 119 -7.19 -9.33 -1.09
CA ARG A 119 -7.83 -9.30 -2.41
C ARG A 119 -9.32 -9.00 -2.33
N ALA A 120 -10.05 -9.59 -1.36
CA ALA A 120 -11.48 -9.38 -1.18
C ALA A 120 -11.84 -7.91 -0.88
N LEU A 121 -11.00 -7.19 -0.10
CA LEU A 121 -11.20 -5.77 0.18
C LEU A 121 -11.04 -4.93 -1.09
N TYR A 122 -9.94 -5.12 -1.81
CA TYR A 122 -9.63 -4.33 -3.00
C TYR A 122 -10.59 -4.65 -4.16
N ALA A 123 -10.99 -5.92 -4.32
CA ALA A 123 -12.01 -6.30 -5.30
C ALA A 123 -13.36 -5.66 -4.97
N SER A 124 -13.77 -5.63 -3.69
CA SER A 124 -14.99 -4.96 -3.26
C SER A 124 -14.96 -3.45 -3.52
N MET A 125 -13.81 -2.80 -3.30
CA MET A 125 -13.61 -1.39 -3.63
C MET A 125 -13.71 -1.14 -5.15
N LEU A 126 -13.03 -1.98 -5.95
CA LEU A 126 -12.97 -1.84 -7.41
C LEU A 126 -14.29 -2.19 -8.12
N ALA A 127 -15.22 -2.88 -7.43
CA ALA A 127 -16.58 -3.14 -7.90
C ALA A 127 -17.51 -1.93 -7.73
N LEU A 128 -17.15 -0.94 -6.91
CA LEU A 128 -17.90 0.29 -6.72
C LEU A 128 -17.71 1.25 -7.91
N PRO A 129 -18.64 2.19 -8.15
CA PRO A 129 -18.41 3.27 -9.10
C PRO A 129 -17.13 4.02 -8.76
N PHE A 130 -16.25 4.12 -9.75
CA PHE A 130 -14.90 4.64 -9.55
C PHE A 130 -14.93 6.11 -9.08
N SER A 131 -14.45 6.36 -7.87
CA SER A 131 -14.23 7.71 -7.36
C SER A 131 -12.87 8.22 -7.79
N SER A 132 -12.83 9.25 -8.64
CA SER A 132 -11.57 9.88 -9.06
C SER A 132 -10.77 10.39 -7.86
N ALA A 133 -11.43 10.89 -6.82
CA ALA A 133 -10.78 11.38 -5.61
C ALA A 133 -10.07 10.27 -4.83
N VAL A 134 -10.66 9.07 -4.77
CA VAL A 134 -10.07 7.90 -4.11
C VAL A 134 -8.82 7.43 -4.87
N PHE A 135 -8.91 7.33 -6.20
CA PHE A 135 -7.76 6.97 -7.03
C PHE A 135 -6.64 8.00 -6.93
N THR A 136 -6.97 9.29 -7.00
CA THR A 136 -6.00 10.37 -6.86
C THR A 136 -5.24 10.24 -5.54
N ARG A 137 -5.92 10.01 -4.41
CA ARG A 137 -5.26 9.80 -3.12
C ARG A 137 -4.33 8.60 -3.10
N ALA A 138 -4.71 7.50 -3.72
CA ALA A 138 -3.83 6.32 -3.83
C ALA A 138 -2.59 6.63 -4.67
N VAL A 139 -2.76 7.32 -5.80
CA VAL A 139 -1.66 7.79 -6.65
C VAL A 139 -0.75 8.75 -5.88
N ASP A 140 -1.31 9.75 -5.21
CA ASP A 140 -0.53 10.73 -4.44
C ASP A 140 0.30 10.07 -3.34
N GLY A 141 -0.30 9.12 -2.62
CA GLY A 141 0.39 8.34 -1.58
C GLY A 141 1.55 7.53 -2.15
N TYR A 142 1.34 6.81 -3.25
CA TYR A 142 2.41 6.04 -3.87
C TYR A 142 3.47 6.95 -4.51
N ALA A 143 3.07 8.01 -5.20
CA ALA A 143 3.98 8.98 -5.78
C ALA A 143 4.87 9.66 -4.71
N ALA A 144 4.33 9.89 -3.50
CA ALA A 144 5.13 10.40 -2.39
C ALA A 144 6.29 9.46 -2.02
N GLN A 145 6.06 8.13 -2.00
CA GLN A 145 7.10 7.15 -1.74
C GLN A 145 8.13 7.12 -2.87
N VAL A 146 7.68 7.14 -4.14
CA VAL A 146 8.60 7.19 -5.30
C VAL A 146 9.46 8.47 -5.25
N ARG A 147 8.87 9.63 -4.91
CA ARG A 147 9.64 10.88 -4.74
C ARG A 147 10.70 10.77 -3.65
N ALA A 148 10.35 10.15 -2.53
CA ALA A 148 11.29 9.94 -1.43
C ALA A 148 12.46 9.03 -1.84
N THR A 149 12.20 7.99 -2.63
CA THR A 149 13.24 7.14 -3.23
C THR A 149 14.12 7.93 -4.20
N ILE A 150 13.50 8.72 -5.11
CA ILE A 150 14.23 9.57 -6.07
C ILE A 150 15.18 10.55 -5.35
N ALA A 151 14.76 11.10 -4.22
CA ALA A 151 15.57 12.03 -3.44
C ALA A 151 16.87 11.41 -2.87
N LEU A 152 16.97 10.09 -2.84
CA LEU A 152 18.21 9.37 -2.45
C LEU A 152 19.15 9.10 -3.62
N LEU A 153 18.69 9.29 -4.85
CA LEU A 153 19.48 9.00 -6.04
C LEU A 153 20.41 10.18 -6.38
N PRO A 154 21.60 9.92 -6.92
CA PRO A 154 22.56 10.97 -7.22
C PRO A 154 22.08 11.91 -8.32
N GLU A 155 21.29 11.43 -9.26
CA GLU A 155 20.83 12.21 -10.42
C GLU A 155 19.51 11.68 -10.98
N VAL A 156 18.66 12.60 -11.43
CA VAL A 156 17.48 12.30 -12.27
C VAL A 156 17.89 12.54 -13.72
N PRO A 157 17.59 11.64 -14.68
CA PRO A 157 17.95 11.80 -16.07
C PRO A 157 17.47 13.13 -16.64
N HIS A 158 18.32 13.73 -17.48
CA HIS A 158 18.07 15.05 -18.08
C HIS A 158 16.72 15.10 -18.82
N GLY A 159 15.94 16.14 -18.61
CA GLY A 159 14.63 16.31 -19.21
C GLY A 159 13.46 15.63 -18.46
N LEU A 160 13.74 14.92 -17.35
CA LEU A 160 12.68 14.38 -16.48
C LEU A 160 12.59 15.19 -15.18
N SER A 161 11.37 15.37 -14.67
CA SER A 161 11.17 15.85 -13.31
C SER A 161 10.84 14.68 -12.36
N ALA A 162 11.29 14.77 -11.11
CA ALA A 162 10.99 13.78 -10.08
C ALA A 162 9.46 13.59 -9.93
N ASP A 163 8.69 14.67 -10.00
CA ASP A 163 7.23 14.63 -9.92
C ASP A 163 6.60 13.87 -11.08
N ALA A 164 7.02 14.14 -12.32
CA ALA A 164 6.49 13.47 -13.50
C ALA A 164 6.77 11.96 -13.43
N VAL A 165 7.97 11.57 -13.05
CA VAL A 165 8.34 10.16 -12.87
C VAL A 165 7.54 9.52 -11.75
N ALA A 166 7.39 10.19 -10.60
CA ALA A 166 6.66 9.65 -9.47
C ALA A 166 5.18 9.43 -9.79
N ILE A 167 4.52 10.42 -10.40
CA ILE A 167 3.11 10.32 -10.79
C ILE A 167 2.91 9.24 -11.86
N TYR A 168 3.78 9.18 -12.88
CA TYR A 168 3.70 8.17 -13.94
C TYR A 168 3.87 6.77 -13.38
N THR A 169 4.90 6.55 -12.56
CA THR A 169 5.20 5.25 -11.95
C THR A 169 4.05 4.81 -11.03
N ALA A 170 3.56 5.70 -10.17
CA ALA A 170 2.46 5.39 -9.26
C ALA A 170 1.17 5.07 -10.01
N SER A 171 0.79 5.90 -11.00
CA SER A 171 -0.44 5.71 -11.77
C SER A 171 -0.40 4.43 -12.60
N GLY A 172 0.72 4.16 -13.27
CA GLY A 172 0.91 2.95 -14.07
C GLY A 172 0.88 1.68 -13.21
N SER A 173 1.62 1.68 -12.10
CA SER A 173 1.64 0.55 -11.16
C SER A 173 0.26 0.28 -10.57
N LEU A 174 -0.44 1.30 -10.05
CA LEU A 174 -1.79 1.13 -9.49
C LEU A 174 -2.80 0.70 -10.55
N GLY A 175 -2.69 1.20 -11.78
CA GLY A 175 -3.52 0.76 -12.90
C GLY A 175 -3.33 -0.73 -13.23
N LEU A 176 -2.07 -1.20 -13.29
CA LEU A 176 -1.74 -2.60 -13.53
C LEU A 176 -2.23 -3.50 -12.38
N LEU A 177 -1.99 -3.09 -11.14
CA LEU A 177 -2.45 -3.82 -9.95
C LEU A 177 -3.98 -3.91 -9.89
N ALA A 178 -4.70 -2.82 -10.19
CA ALA A 178 -6.16 -2.82 -10.25
C ALA A 178 -6.69 -3.72 -11.38
N HIS A 179 -6.03 -3.75 -12.53
CA HIS A 179 -6.35 -4.67 -13.63
C HIS A 179 -6.17 -6.13 -13.17
N TRP A 180 -5.03 -6.44 -12.54
CA TRP A 180 -4.72 -7.78 -12.03
C TRP A 180 -5.73 -8.27 -10.98
N ILE A 181 -6.16 -7.41 -10.05
CA ILE A 181 -7.17 -7.75 -9.04
C ILE A 181 -8.52 -8.09 -9.67
N ARG A 182 -8.89 -7.37 -10.76
CA ARG A 182 -10.18 -7.58 -11.47
C ARG A 182 -10.17 -8.72 -12.47
N SER A 183 -9.00 -9.28 -12.78
CA SER A 183 -8.90 -10.39 -13.74
C SER A 183 -9.49 -11.67 -13.16
N ASP A 184 -10.27 -12.37 -13.97
CA ASP A 184 -10.80 -13.70 -13.65
C ASP A 184 -9.70 -14.77 -13.73
N ASP A 185 -8.66 -14.53 -14.54
CA ASP A 185 -7.48 -15.40 -14.69
C ASP A 185 -6.19 -14.56 -14.55
N PRO A 186 -5.85 -14.13 -13.32
CA PRO A 186 -4.69 -13.31 -13.11
C PRO A 186 -3.39 -14.10 -13.24
N VAL A 187 -2.37 -13.47 -13.82
CA VAL A 187 -1.02 -14.05 -13.79
C VAL A 187 -0.57 -14.31 -12.34
N PRO A 188 0.32 -15.31 -12.10
CA PRO A 188 0.90 -15.53 -10.77
C PRO A 188 1.54 -14.26 -10.18
N ALA A 189 1.53 -14.16 -8.85
CA ALA A 189 2.00 -12.97 -8.14
C ALA A 189 3.49 -12.64 -8.42
N ASP A 190 4.33 -13.64 -8.55
CA ASP A 190 5.75 -13.51 -8.90
C ASP A 190 5.94 -12.97 -10.32
N VAL A 191 5.13 -13.44 -11.29
CA VAL A 191 5.10 -12.91 -12.65
C VAL A 191 4.67 -11.44 -12.67
N LEU A 192 3.67 -11.06 -11.86
CA LEU A 192 3.25 -9.66 -11.72
C LEU A 192 4.39 -8.79 -11.15
N VAL A 193 5.11 -9.28 -10.14
CA VAL A 193 6.29 -8.58 -9.59
C VAL A 193 7.34 -8.37 -10.69
N ASP A 194 7.64 -9.40 -11.50
CA ASP A 194 8.61 -9.28 -12.60
C ASP A 194 8.17 -8.28 -13.67
N GLN A 195 6.87 -8.23 -13.98
CA GLN A 195 6.30 -7.23 -14.89
C GLN A 195 6.44 -5.82 -14.30
N LEU A 196 6.07 -5.61 -13.03
CA LEU A 196 6.23 -4.32 -12.36
C LEU A 196 7.70 -3.86 -12.35
N MET A 197 8.64 -4.76 -12.03
CA MET A 197 10.07 -4.46 -12.05
C MET A 197 10.57 -4.09 -13.45
N SER A 198 10.07 -4.75 -14.49
CA SER A 198 10.43 -4.45 -15.88
C SER A 198 9.92 -3.09 -16.38
N LEU A 199 8.87 -2.57 -15.76
CA LEU A 199 8.28 -1.26 -16.08
C LEU A 199 8.89 -0.11 -15.28
N VAL A 200 9.61 -0.41 -14.20
CA VAL A 200 10.35 0.61 -13.43
C VAL A 200 11.58 1.03 -14.22
N PRO A 201 11.84 2.34 -14.41
CA PRO A 201 13.06 2.80 -15.06
C PRO A 201 14.31 2.27 -14.37
N ALA A 202 15.26 1.73 -15.13
CA ALA A 202 16.47 1.09 -14.58
C ALA A 202 17.27 2.03 -13.65
N TRP A 203 17.32 3.33 -13.94
CA TRP A 203 18.00 4.32 -13.10
C TRP A 203 17.31 4.53 -11.74
N LEU A 204 15.99 4.31 -11.65
CA LEU A 204 15.23 4.39 -10.38
C LEU A 204 15.54 3.19 -9.46
N ALA A 205 15.97 2.08 -10.04
CA ALA A 205 16.44 0.90 -9.34
C ALA A 205 17.98 0.89 -9.13
N ALA A 206 18.67 1.95 -9.54
CA ALA A 206 20.11 2.06 -9.37
C ALA A 206 20.53 2.17 -7.88
N PRO A 207 21.78 1.77 -7.54
CA PRO A 207 22.29 1.81 -6.18
C PRO A 207 22.53 3.25 -5.68
#